data_81643fc2e087ecc6e742a61502166c6c
#
_entry.id   81643fc2e087ecc6e742a61502166c6c
#
_cell.length_a   1.000
_cell.length_b   1.000
_cell.length_c   1.000
_cell.angle_alpha   90.00
_cell.angle_beta   90.00
_cell.angle_gamma   90.00
#
_symmetry.space_group_name_H-M   'P 1'
#
loop_
_entity.id
_entity.type
_entity.pdbx_description
1 polymer ?
#
loop_
_entity_poly.entity_id
_entity_poly.type
_entity_poly.pdbx_seq_one_letter_code
_entity_poly.pdbx_strand_id
1 'polypeptide(L)'
;MNIRRFCGIGSMLAAVACSQDKEQPNVLLIIADDLGVGDVSAYGYGSIPTPNIDRLANEGIRFNNGYATSATSTPSRYALFTGMYPWRNSDARILPGDAPLLIDPQSPTLPKMMQEAGYQTAAIGKWHLGMGAGDVDWNKQISPSANDIGFDYTCLIAATNDRVPTVYVEDG
;
A
#
# COMPACT_ATOMS: atom_id res chain seq x y z
N MET A 1 7.61 -6.75 -80.75
CA MET A 1 6.56 -6.45 -79.73
C MET A 1 7.19 -6.72 -78.36
N ASN A 2 7.76 -5.67 -77.71
CA ASN A 2 8.57 -5.76 -76.51
C ASN A 2 7.71 -5.42 -75.31
N ILE A 3 7.47 -6.42 -74.43
CA ILE A 3 6.80 -6.24 -73.15
C ILE A 3 7.86 -5.96 -72.11
N ARG A 4 7.91 -4.73 -71.63
CA ARG A 4 8.72 -4.33 -70.46
C ARG A 4 7.99 -4.68 -69.17
N ARG A 5 8.56 -5.61 -68.39
CA ARG A 5 8.12 -5.90 -67.03
C ARG A 5 8.64 -4.77 -66.11
N PHE A 6 7.71 -4.04 -65.46
CA PHE A 6 8.00 -3.15 -64.34
C PHE A 6 8.07 -3.98 -63.06
N CYS A 7 9.25 -4.07 -62.48
CA CYS A 7 9.44 -4.55 -61.12
C CYS A 7 9.20 -3.39 -60.17
N GLY A 8 8.06 -3.38 -59.49
CA GLY A 8 7.81 -2.43 -58.42
C GLY A 8 8.47 -2.91 -57.14
N ILE A 9 9.51 -2.14 -56.67
CA ILE A 9 10.10 -2.33 -55.37
C ILE A 9 9.21 -1.63 -54.37
N GLY A 10 8.40 -2.43 -53.62
CA GLY A 10 7.65 -1.95 -52.47
C GLY A 10 8.58 -1.73 -51.28
N SER A 11 8.89 -0.47 -50.98
CA SER A 11 9.55 -0.10 -49.73
C SER A 11 8.61 -0.33 -48.57
N MET A 12 8.86 -1.36 -47.77
CA MET A 12 8.21 -1.62 -46.52
C MET A 12 8.85 -0.70 -45.46
N LEU A 13 8.20 0.43 -45.15
CA LEU A 13 8.57 1.25 -44.01
C LEU A 13 8.16 0.49 -42.74
N ALA A 14 9.14 -0.12 -42.06
CA ALA A 14 8.97 -0.61 -40.72
C ALA A 14 8.89 0.60 -39.77
N ALA A 15 7.69 0.92 -39.33
CA ALA A 15 7.50 1.88 -38.24
C ALA A 15 8.02 1.22 -36.95
N VAL A 16 9.23 1.58 -36.53
CA VAL A 16 9.75 1.28 -35.20
C VAL A 16 8.98 2.20 -34.24
N ALA A 17 7.95 1.67 -33.62
CA ALA A 17 7.32 2.31 -32.49
C ALA A 17 8.35 2.28 -31.34
N CYS A 18 9.06 3.37 -31.11
CA CYS A 18 9.75 3.60 -29.85
C CYS A 18 8.68 3.74 -28.77
N SER A 19 8.36 2.64 -28.07
CA SER A 19 7.76 2.74 -26.76
C SER A 19 8.81 3.40 -25.86
N GLN A 20 8.63 4.68 -25.54
CA GLN A 20 9.30 5.27 -24.40
C GLN A 20 8.74 4.54 -23.19
N ASP A 21 9.50 3.60 -22.62
CA ASP A 21 9.25 3.08 -21.29
C ASP A 21 9.32 4.30 -20.34
N LYS A 22 8.15 4.83 -19.99
CA LYS A 22 8.06 5.82 -18.92
C LYS A 22 8.49 5.12 -17.66
N GLU A 23 9.62 5.51 -17.11
CA GLU A 23 10.03 5.07 -15.78
C GLU A 23 8.86 5.30 -14.83
N GLN A 24 8.40 4.23 -14.19
CA GLN A 24 7.35 4.31 -13.20
C GLN A 24 7.92 4.98 -11.94
N PRO A 25 7.25 6.02 -11.39
CA PRO A 25 7.73 6.67 -10.19
C PRO A 25 7.65 5.73 -8.99
N ASN A 26 8.61 5.80 -8.08
CA ASN A 26 8.48 5.14 -6.79
C ASN A 26 7.32 5.75 -5.98
N VAL A 27 6.60 4.92 -5.26
CA VAL A 27 5.46 5.33 -4.42
C VAL A 27 5.77 5.06 -2.96
N LEU A 28 5.86 6.11 -2.15
CA LEU A 28 6.02 6.01 -0.70
C LEU A 28 4.74 6.50 -0.02
N LEU A 29 4.03 5.59 0.64
CA LEU A 29 2.85 5.89 1.45
C LEU A 29 3.24 5.92 2.93
N ILE A 30 3.12 7.08 3.56
CA ILE A 30 3.38 7.26 4.99
C ILE A 30 2.06 7.47 5.71
N ILE A 31 1.75 6.60 6.67
CA ILE A 31 0.56 6.68 7.51
C ILE A 31 1.01 7.05 8.91
N ALA A 32 0.67 8.27 9.34
CA ALA A 32 0.87 8.67 10.72
C ALA A 32 -0.32 8.19 11.57
N ASP A 33 -0.01 7.50 12.67
CA ASP A 33 -1.00 6.99 13.60
C ASP A 33 -1.21 8.01 14.73
N ASP A 34 -2.48 8.36 14.98
CA ASP A 34 -2.90 9.35 16.00
C ASP A 34 -2.31 10.76 15.80
N LEU A 35 -1.92 11.14 14.59
CA LEU A 35 -1.50 12.50 14.25
C LEU A 35 -2.71 13.33 13.82
N GLY A 36 -3.06 14.34 14.59
CA GLY A 36 -4.15 15.25 14.28
C GLY A 36 -3.73 16.36 13.30
N VAL A 37 -4.70 16.92 12.60
CA VAL A 37 -4.47 18.09 11.72
C VAL A 37 -3.89 19.28 12.50
N GLY A 38 -4.23 19.41 13.79
CA GLY A 38 -3.70 20.42 14.69
C GLY A 38 -2.23 20.26 15.08
N ASP A 39 -1.65 19.08 14.83
CA ASP A 39 -0.26 18.77 15.15
C ASP A 39 0.71 19.07 14.00
N VAL A 40 0.17 19.45 12.83
CA VAL A 40 0.97 19.72 11.62
C VAL A 40 0.96 21.20 11.29
N SER A 41 2.14 21.84 11.31
CA SER A 41 2.28 23.28 11.08
C SER A 41 1.83 23.74 9.69
N ALA A 42 1.88 22.90 8.68
CA ALA A 42 1.38 23.19 7.33
C ALA A 42 -0.12 23.54 7.28
N TYR A 43 -0.90 23.11 8.27
CA TYR A 43 -2.32 23.46 8.39
C TYR A 43 -2.59 24.72 9.23
N GLY A 44 -1.53 25.34 9.78
CA GLY A 44 -1.62 26.62 10.50
C GLY A 44 -2.01 26.51 11.97
N TYR A 45 -2.10 25.30 12.54
CA TYR A 45 -2.54 25.08 13.92
C TYR A 45 -1.43 24.61 14.86
N GLY A 46 -0.34 24.06 14.33
CA GLY A 46 0.67 23.38 15.13
C GLY A 46 1.48 24.32 15.99
N SER A 47 1.59 24.00 17.29
CA SER A 47 2.57 24.60 18.19
C SER A 47 3.96 23.99 18.03
N ILE A 48 4.04 22.81 17.41
CA ILE A 48 5.28 22.07 17.13
C ILE A 48 5.59 22.22 15.64
N PRO A 49 6.79 22.74 15.29
CA PRO A 49 7.19 22.85 13.89
C PRO A 49 7.34 21.48 13.21
N THR A 50 6.76 21.32 12.03
CA THR A 50 6.89 20.10 11.21
C THR A 50 7.54 20.42 9.85
N PRO A 51 8.79 20.89 9.79
CA PRO A 51 9.38 21.51 8.61
C PRO A 51 9.46 20.58 7.41
N ASN A 52 9.63 19.28 7.62
CA ASN A 52 9.68 18.31 6.51
C ASN A 52 8.29 18.03 5.93
N ILE A 53 7.25 17.96 6.76
CA ILE A 53 5.86 17.82 6.30
C ILE A 53 5.44 19.12 5.60
N ASP A 54 5.81 20.28 6.14
CA ASP A 54 5.53 21.57 5.54
C ASP A 54 6.16 21.71 4.17
N ARG A 55 7.39 21.20 3.99
CA ARG A 55 8.05 21.17 2.70
C ARG A 55 7.28 20.31 1.69
N LEU A 56 6.86 19.10 2.08
CA LEU A 56 6.03 18.24 1.23
C LEU A 56 4.71 18.93 0.84
N ALA A 57 4.08 19.64 1.79
CA ALA A 57 2.85 20.37 1.54
C ALA A 57 3.06 21.54 0.56
N ASN A 58 4.21 22.21 0.60
CA ASN A 58 4.55 23.35 -0.26
C ASN A 58 5.01 22.90 -1.67
N GLU A 59 5.68 21.78 -1.79
CA GLU A 59 6.19 21.23 -3.05
C GLU A 59 5.17 20.33 -3.76
N GLY A 60 4.14 19.88 -3.07
CA GLY A 60 3.13 18.95 -3.56
C GLY A 60 1.70 19.49 -3.48
N ILE A 61 0.77 18.58 -3.23
CA ILE A 61 -0.65 18.89 -3.08
C ILE A 61 -1.08 18.66 -1.63
N ARG A 62 -1.64 19.70 -1.01
CA ARG A 62 -2.21 19.61 0.32
C ARG A 62 -3.74 19.52 0.23
N PHE A 63 -4.30 18.48 0.84
CA PHE A 63 -5.75 18.28 0.93
C PHE A 63 -6.27 18.85 2.25
N ASN A 64 -7.15 19.84 2.18
CA ASN A 64 -7.77 20.43 3.37
C ASN A 64 -8.99 19.62 3.88
N ASN A 65 -9.56 18.77 3.02
CA ASN A 65 -10.74 17.96 3.31
C ASN A 65 -10.46 16.47 3.01
N GLY A 66 -9.33 15.96 3.49
CA GLY A 66 -9.00 14.53 3.46
C GLY A 66 -9.51 13.84 4.73
N TYR A 67 -10.24 12.75 4.59
CA TYR A 67 -10.81 12.01 5.72
C TYR A 67 -10.38 10.56 5.69
N ALA A 68 -9.95 10.04 6.84
CA ALA A 68 -9.81 8.60 7.02
C ALA A 68 -11.20 7.94 7.00
N THR A 69 -11.27 6.72 6.50
CA THR A 69 -12.54 5.97 6.39
C THR A 69 -13.12 5.55 7.73
N SER A 70 -12.30 5.57 8.79
CA SER A 70 -12.69 5.31 10.17
C SER A 70 -11.77 6.07 11.12
N ALA A 71 -12.26 6.31 12.34
CA ALA A 71 -11.50 6.95 13.42
C ALA A 71 -10.52 6.00 14.13
N THR A 72 -10.53 4.71 13.81
CA THR A 72 -9.72 3.69 14.48
C THR A 72 -8.84 2.90 13.52
N SER A 73 -7.79 2.29 14.08
CA SER A 73 -6.67 1.69 13.35
C SER A 73 -7.08 0.60 12.37
N THR A 74 -7.55 -0.56 12.85
CA THR A 74 -7.88 -1.72 12.01
C THR A 74 -8.86 -1.37 10.88
N PRO A 75 -10.01 -0.69 11.14
CA PRO A 75 -10.95 -0.35 10.09
C PRO A 75 -10.38 0.56 9.02
N SER A 76 -9.60 1.58 9.39
CA SER A 76 -8.95 2.48 8.43
C SER A 76 -7.92 1.77 7.57
N ARG A 77 -7.09 0.90 8.18
CA ARG A 77 -6.07 0.11 7.48
C ARG A 77 -6.71 -0.91 6.55
N TYR A 78 -7.78 -1.57 7.00
CA TYR A 78 -8.56 -2.47 6.16
C TYR A 78 -9.05 -1.77 4.89
N ALA A 79 -9.69 -0.61 5.05
CA ALA A 79 -10.19 0.15 3.92
C ALA A 79 -9.07 0.63 2.98
N LEU A 80 -7.93 1.04 3.52
CA LEU A 80 -6.77 1.46 2.72
C LEU A 80 -6.27 0.33 1.81
N PHE A 81 -6.11 -0.88 2.33
CA PHE A 81 -5.55 -1.98 1.56
C PHE A 81 -6.56 -2.70 0.68
N THR A 82 -7.86 -2.66 1.00
CA THR A 82 -8.89 -3.37 0.25
C THR A 82 -9.72 -2.46 -0.67
N GLY A 83 -9.66 -1.14 -0.50
CA GLY A 83 -10.54 -0.20 -1.17
C GLY A 83 -12.02 -0.31 -0.73
N MET A 84 -12.32 -1.07 0.34
CA MET A 84 -13.67 -1.26 0.85
C MET A 84 -13.90 -0.49 2.14
N TYR A 85 -15.06 0.14 2.27
CA TYR A 85 -15.43 0.73 3.54
C TYR A 85 -15.58 -0.33 4.64
N PRO A 86 -15.07 -0.06 5.87
CA PRO A 86 -15.02 -1.08 6.93
C PRO A 86 -16.39 -1.58 7.39
N TRP A 87 -17.45 -0.77 7.31
CA TRP A 87 -18.80 -1.20 7.66
C TRP A 87 -19.38 -2.28 6.72
N ARG A 88 -18.72 -2.58 5.62
CA ARG A 88 -19.09 -3.69 4.71
C ARG A 88 -18.57 -5.05 5.18
N ASN A 89 -17.69 -5.05 6.17
CA ASN A 89 -17.15 -6.23 6.80
C ASN A 89 -17.32 -6.11 8.33
N SER A 90 -18.19 -6.92 8.91
CA SER A 90 -18.48 -6.90 10.36
C SER A 90 -17.24 -7.18 11.23
N ASP A 91 -16.22 -7.84 10.67
CA ASP A 91 -15.00 -8.20 11.37
C ASP A 91 -13.94 -7.10 11.28
N ALA A 92 -14.13 -6.09 10.41
CA ALA A 92 -13.26 -4.92 10.29
C ALA A 92 -13.46 -3.92 11.45
N ARG A 93 -13.29 -4.41 12.67
CA ARG A 93 -13.31 -3.69 13.95
C ARG A 93 -11.92 -3.74 14.57
N ILE A 94 -11.69 -3.03 15.67
CA ILE A 94 -10.41 -3.08 16.40
C ILE A 94 -10.11 -4.52 16.80
N LEU A 95 -9.02 -5.05 16.26
CA LEU A 95 -8.60 -6.43 16.48
C LEU A 95 -7.76 -6.57 17.76
N PRO A 96 -7.82 -7.72 18.45
CA PRO A 96 -6.82 -8.08 19.44
C PRO A 96 -5.45 -8.35 18.80
N GLY A 97 -4.39 -8.45 19.63
CA GLY A 97 -3.03 -8.59 19.17
C GLY A 97 -2.73 -9.93 18.46
N ASP A 98 -3.49 -10.95 18.76
CA ASP A 98 -3.39 -12.31 18.26
C ASP A 98 -4.52 -12.69 17.27
N ALA A 99 -5.21 -11.70 16.72
CA ALA A 99 -6.26 -11.93 15.76
C ALA A 99 -5.76 -12.64 14.49
N PRO A 100 -6.57 -13.51 13.87
CA PRO A 100 -6.27 -14.04 12.56
C PRO A 100 -6.22 -12.92 11.50
N LEU A 101 -5.58 -13.19 10.37
CA LEU A 101 -5.51 -12.24 9.26
C LEU A 101 -6.92 -11.88 8.77
N LEU A 102 -7.24 -10.59 8.84
CA LEU A 102 -8.57 -10.07 8.51
C LEU A 102 -8.84 -10.02 6.99
N ILE A 103 -7.80 -9.73 6.22
CA ILE A 103 -7.91 -9.59 4.76
C ILE A 103 -7.74 -10.96 4.14
N ASP A 104 -8.77 -11.42 3.41
CA ASP A 104 -8.69 -12.66 2.65
C ASP A 104 -7.54 -12.57 1.61
N PRO A 105 -6.57 -13.50 1.65
CA PRO A 105 -5.50 -13.56 0.67
C PRO A 105 -5.95 -13.68 -0.79
N GLN A 106 -7.18 -14.07 -1.07
CA GLN A 106 -7.73 -14.13 -2.42
C GLN A 106 -8.35 -12.80 -2.88
N SER A 107 -8.55 -11.86 -1.96
CA SER A 107 -9.13 -10.55 -2.28
C SER A 107 -8.17 -9.67 -3.09
N PRO A 108 -8.70 -8.80 -3.96
CA PRO A 108 -7.93 -7.69 -4.53
C PRO A 108 -7.47 -6.75 -3.42
N THR A 109 -6.18 -6.37 -3.47
CA THR A 109 -5.59 -5.46 -2.50
C THR A 109 -4.71 -4.42 -3.18
N LEU A 110 -4.46 -3.31 -2.51
CA LEU A 110 -3.54 -2.28 -3.00
C LEU A 110 -2.14 -2.84 -3.34
N PRO A 111 -1.47 -3.61 -2.45
CA PRO A 111 -0.17 -4.17 -2.80
C PRO A 111 -0.22 -5.14 -3.99
N LYS A 112 -1.24 -5.99 -4.14
CA LYS A 112 -1.38 -6.84 -5.34
C LYS A 112 -1.54 -6.04 -6.61
N MET A 113 -2.37 -4.99 -6.57
CA MET A 113 -2.52 -4.08 -7.72
C MET A 113 -1.18 -3.43 -8.10
N MET A 114 -0.38 -3.06 -7.12
CA MET A 114 0.96 -2.50 -7.36
C MET A 114 1.91 -3.54 -7.95
N GLN A 115 1.89 -4.79 -7.46
CA GLN A 115 2.67 -5.89 -8.05
C GLN A 115 2.26 -6.16 -9.51
N GLU A 116 0.97 -6.18 -9.80
CA GLU A 116 0.45 -6.33 -11.18
C GLU A 116 0.92 -5.20 -12.10
N ALA A 117 1.13 -4.00 -11.54
CA ALA A 117 1.73 -2.88 -12.24
C ALA A 117 3.27 -2.92 -12.33
N GLY A 118 3.92 -3.96 -11.82
CA GLY A 118 5.36 -4.17 -11.88
C GLY A 118 6.17 -3.56 -10.73
N TYR A 119 5.53 -3.12 -9.66
CA TYR A 119 6.22 -2.63 -8.46
C TYR A 119 6.65 -3.77 -7.54
N GLN A 120 7.78 -3.58 -6.88
CA GLN A 120 8.11 -4.30 -5.65
C GLN A 120 7.42 -3.58 -4.47
N THR A 121 6.82 -4.37 -3.58
CA THR A 121 5.97 -3.85 -2.52
C THR A 121 6.51 -4.17 -1.14
N ALA A 122 6.46 -3.21 -0.23
CA ALA A 122 6.91 -3.42 1.15
C ALA A 122 5.95 -2.78 2.15
N ALA A 123 5.79 -3.41 3.32
CA ALA A 123 5.09 -2.84 4.47
C ALA A 123 6.00 -2.83 5.70
N ILE A 124 6.14 -1.66 6.34
CA ILE A 124 7.02 -1.49 7.50
C ILE A 124 6.26 -0.74 8.60
N GLY A 125 6.34 -1.24 9.82
CA GLY A 125 5.76 -0.61 11.01
C GLY A 125 4.48 -1.28 11.50
N LYS A 126 3.53 -0.49 12.02
CA LYS A 126 2.30 -1.02 12.61
C LYS A 126 1.39 -1.68 11.57
N TRP A 127 1.00 -2.93 11.84
CA TRP A 127 0.10 -3.71 11.00
C TRP A 127 -1.36 -3.64 11.43
N HIS A 128 -1.71 -4.24 12.53
CA HIS A 128 -3.03 -4.26 13.17
C HIS A 128 -4.18 -4.76 12.29
N LEU A 129 -3.88 -5.72 11.42
CA LEU A 129 -4.87 -6.41 10.56
C LEU A 129 -4.89 -7.92 10.76
N GLY A 130 -4.31 -8.38 11.87
CA GLY A 130 -4.20 -9.80 12.20
C GLY A 130 -3.12 -10.53 11.40
N MET A 131 -2.74 -11.72 11.87
CA MET A 131 -1.78 -12.62 11.24
C MET A 131 -2.14 -14.06 11.55
N GLY A 132 -1.80 -14.98 10.64
CA GLY A 132 -2.11 -16.41 10.81
C GLY A 132 -3.61 -16.71 10.76
N ALA A 133 -3.95 -17.88 11.23
CA ALA A 133 -5.31 -18.38 11.31
C ALA A 133 -5.91 -18.33 12.74
N GLY A 134 -5.26 -17.63 13.67
CA GLY A 134 -5.46 -17.66 15.13
C GLY A 134 -4.40 -18.53 15.80
N ASP A 135 -4.23 -18.42 17.12
CA ASP A 135 -3.28 -19.20 17.93
C ASP A 135 -1.85 -19.26 17.33
N VAL A 136 -1.29 -18.11 17.04
CA VAL A 136 -0.01 -17.96 16.35
C VAL A 136 1.15 -18.32 17.27
N ASP A 137 2.02 -19.23 16.84
CA ASP A 137 3.35 -19.44 17.45
C ASP A 137 4.33 -18.43 16.89
N TRP A 138 4.59 -17.37 17.64
CA TRP A 138 5.46 -16.23 17.25
C TRP A 138 6.92 -16.59 17.06
N ASN A 139 7.33 -17.85 17.30
CA ASN A 139 8.67 -18.36 17.04
C ASN A 139 8.76 -19.16 15.74
N LYS A 140 7.69 -19.18 14.96
CA LYS A 140 7.62 -19.91 13.69
C LYS A 140 7.10 -19.01 12.58
N GLN A 141 7.29 -19.46 11.34
CA GLN A 141 6.70 -18.81 10.17
C GLN A 141 5.19 -18.72 10.33
N ILE A 142 4.65 -17.53 10.15
CA ILE A 142 3.23 -17.24 10.26
C ILE A 142 2.62 -17.16 8.86
N SER A 143 1.60 -17.95 8.61
CA SER A 143 0.81 -17.89 7.37
C SER A 143 -0.67 -18.17 7.70
N PRO A 144 -1.62 -17.42 7.09
CA PRO A 144 -1.37 -16.30 6.17
C PRO A 144 -0.84 -15.05 6.89
N SER A 145 -0.07 -14.23 6.18
CA SER A 145 0.55 -13.01 6.67
C SER A 145 0.30 -11.82 5.74
N ALA A 146 0.93 -10.70 5.98
CA ALA A 146 0.87 -9.55 5.08
C ALA A 146 1.49 -9.85 3.70
N ASN A 147 2.44 -10.78 3.60
CA ASN A 147 3.01 -11.22 2.33
C ASN A 147 1.94 -11.89 1.45
N ASP A 148 1.02 -12.65 2.05
CA ASP A 148 -0.04 -13.34 1.30
C ASP A 148 -1.07 -12.39 0.66
N ILE A 149 -1.12 -11.14 1.11
CA ILE A 149 -1.99 -10.11 0.51
C ILE A 149 -1.27 -9.20 -0.47
N GLY A 150 -0.01 -9.50 -0.84
CA GLY A 150 0.70 -8.87 -1.93
C GLY A 150 1.86 -7.97 -1.53
N PHE A 151 2.45 -8.14 -0.34
CA PHE A 151 3.71 -7.50 0.00
C PHE A 151 4.88 -8.46 -0.26
N ASP A 152 5.89 -7.98 -1.02
CA ASP A 152 7.12 -8.74 -1.29
C ASP A 152 8.04 -8.77 -0.07
N TYR A 153 7.99 -7.71 0.76
CA TYR A 153 8.74 -7.60 1.99
C TYR A 153 7.89 -7.01 3.11
N THR A 154 8.01 -7.55 4.30
CA THR A 154 7.34 -7.03 5.49
C THR A 154 8.25 -6.98 6.71
N CYS A 155 8.18 -5.89 7.49
CA CYS A 155 8.78 -5.79 8.82
C CYS A 155 7.78 -5.07 9.73
N LEU A 156 7.00 -5.82 10.48
CA LEU A 156 5.76 -5.34 11.08
C LEU A 156 5.73 -5.52 12.58
N ILE A 157 5.12 -4.55 13.27
CA ILE A 157 4.57 -4.76 14.60
C ILE A 157 3.16 -5.33 14.42
N ALA A 158 2.91 -6.53 14.93
CA ALA A 158 1.70 -7.29 14.65
C ALA A 158 0.40 -6.52 14.95
N ALA A 159 0.34 -5.79 16.07
CA ALA A 159 -0.81 -4.95 16.42
C ALA A 159 -0.37 -3.53 16.83
N THR A 160 -0.22 -3.29 18.12
CA THR A 160 0.13 -2.01 18.73
C THR A 160 1.16 -2.26 19.84
N ASN A 161 1.92 -1.22 20.22
CA ASN A 161 2.95 -1.34 21.26
C ASN A 161 2.39 -1.59 22.68
N ASP A 162 1.11 -1.34 22.89
CA ASP A 162 0.40 -1.52 24.16
C ASP A 162 -0.36 -2.85 24.25
N ARG A 163 -0.18 -3.74 23.26
CA ARG A 163 -0.84 -5.07 23.22
C ARG A 163 0.16 -6.19 23.24
N VAL A 164 -0.21 -7.29 23.88
CA VAL A 164 0.59 -8.51 23.97
C VAL A 164 0.13 -9.49 22.89
N PRO A 165 1.07 -10.11 22.16
CA PRO A 165 2.52 -9.90 22.23
C PRO A 165 2.96 -8.65 21.48
N THR A 166 3.98 -7.95 22.02
CA THR A 166 4.67 -6.85 21.31
C THR A 166 5.89 -7.43 20.62
N VAL A 167 5.70 -7.90 19.39
CA VAL A 167 6.74 -8.54 18.58
C VAL A 167 6.90 -7.86 17.23
N TYR A 168 8.11 -7.92 16.71
CA TYR A 168 8.36 -7.65 15.30
C TYR A 168 8.32 -8.95 14.53
N VAL A 169 7.64 -8.92 13.40
CA VAL A 169 7.53 -10.04 12.45
C VAL A 169 8.10 -9.60 11.13
N GLU A 170 9.10 -10.31 10.63
CA GLU A 170 9.72 -10.08 9.33
C GLU A 170 9.38 -11.25 8.40
N ASP A 171 8.71 -10.92 7.29
CA ASP A 171 8.27 -11.88 6.27
C ASP A 171 7.46 -13.09 6.78
N GLY A 172 6.68 -12.86 7.78
CA GLY A 172 5.75 -13.85 8.36
C GLY A 172 6.28 -14.65 9.54
#